data_a7871b663570b4c2e5dd0b3b7f02c806
#
_entry.id   a7871b663570b4c2e5dd0b3b7f02c806
#
_cell.length_a   1.000
_cell.length_b   1.000
_cell.length_c   1.000
_cell.angle_alpha   90.00
_cell.angle_beta   90.00
_cell.angle_gamma   90.00
#
_symmetry.space_group_name_H-M   'P 1'
#
loop_
_entity.id
_entity.type
_entity.pdbx_description
1 polymer ?
#
loop_
_entity_poly.entity_id
_entity_poly.type
_entity_poly.pdbx_seq_one_letter_code
_entity_poly.pdbx_strand_id
1 'polypeptide(L)'
;MEKYIGKSVYKGTAIGPVSVLKKKDSLVKRIHIDNTAEELKRLDAAKEHTMTQLGQLYEKALQEVGEVNAAIFEVHQMMLEDDDYQDAIHSMIQNEEVNAEYAVAVTGDNFAEMFANMDDEYMQARSADVRDISNRLVRNLSGEEQIDWSTMEPSIIVADDLTPSETVQMDKDKVLSFVTVHGSLNS
;
A
#
# COMPACT_ATOMS: atom_id res chain seq x y z
N MET A 1 30.04 19.01 -2.39
CA MET A 1 29.42 17.71 -2.77
C MET A 1 29.00 17.04 -1.46
N GLU A 2 27.73 16.90 -1.25
CA GLU A 2 27.19 16.24 -0.05
C GLU A 2 27.32 14.72 -0.22
N LYS A 3 27.64 14.04 0.87
CA LYS A 3 27.85 12.60 0.91
C LYS A 3 26.99 12.00 2.03
N TYR A 4 26.14 11.06 1.66
CA TYR A 4 25.32 10.28 2.60
C TYR A 4 25.87 8.86 2.67
N ILE A 5 25.91 8.27 3.87
CA ILE A 5 26.36 6.91 4.10
C ILE A 5 25.15 6.08 4.50
N GLY A 6 24.89 5.01 3.76
CA GLY A 6 23.77 4.09 4.00
C GLY A 6 24.23 2.63 4.03
N LYS A 7 23.28 1.73 4.26
CA LYS A 7 23.47 0.27 4.22
C LYS A 7 23.18 -0.23 2.80
N SER A 8 24.15 -0.84 2.18
CA SER A 8 23.94 -1.45 0.85
C SER A 8 23.27 -2.81 0.99
N VAL A 9 22.13 -2.98 0.33
CA VAL A 9 21.39 -4.25 0.23
C VAL A 9 21.85 -5.05 -0.99
N TYR A 10 22.14 -4.35 -2.07
CA TYR A 10 22.62 -4.95 -3.32
C TYR A 10 23.93 -4.29 -3.77
N LYS A 11 24.89 -5.10 -4.23
CA LYS A 11 26.18 -4.59 -4.71
C LYS A 11 26.04 -4.08 -6.14
N GLY A 12 26.23 -2.77 -6.33
CA GLY A 12 26.15 -2.15 -7.65
C GLY A 12 26.50 -0.67 -7.58
N THR A 13 26.56 -0.05 -8.74
CA THR A 13 26.72 1.39 -8.90
C THR A 13 25.68 1.86 -9.92
N ALA A 14 24.86 2.82 -9.53
CA ALA A 14 23.93 3.50 -10.42
C ALA A 14 24.29 4.98 -10.53
N ILE A 15 24.21 5.54 -11.73
CA ILE A 15 24.44 6.96 -12.01
C ILE A 15 23.26 7.45 -12.82
N GLY A 16 22.60 8.48 -12.34
CA GLY A 16 21.43 9.06 -13.00
C GLY A 16 20.79 10.18 -12.20
N PRO A 17 19.73 10.78 -12.74
CA PRO A 17 18.92 11.73 -12.01
C PRO A 17 18.25 11.08 -10.80
N VAL A 18 17.89 11.89 -9.81
CA VAL A 18 17.20 11.45 -8.59
C VAL A 18 15.74 11.90 -8.64
N SER A 19 14.84 10.95 -8.47
CA SER A 19 13.41 11.20 -8.28
C SER A 19 13.02 10.88 -6.83
N VAL A 20 12.50 11.89 -6.11
CA VAL A 20 12.06 11.73 -4.73
C VAL A 20 10.58 11.41 -4.71
N LEU A 21 10.24 10.19 -4.29
CA LEU A 21 8.87 9.79 -4.04
C LEU A 21 8.46 10.27 -2.65
N LYS A 22 7.71 11.34 -2.63
CA LYS A 22 7.03 11.75 -1.40
C LYS A 22 5.68 11.06 -1.34
N LYS A 23 5.49 10.17 -0.37
CA LYS A 23 4.13 9.75 -0.03
C LYS A 23 3.40 11.02 0.39
N LYS A 24 2.36 11.37 -0.35
CA LYS A 24 1.42 12.36 0.16
C LYS A 24 0.80 11.70 1.38
N ASP A 25 1.11 12.20 2.57
CA ASP A 25 0.23 11.98 3.71
C ASP A 25 -1.09 12.68 3.35
N SER A 26 -1.91 12.02 2.57
CA SER A 26 -3.29 12.45 2.37
C SER A 26 -3.97 12.29 3.72
N LEU A 27 -3.92 13.36 4.53
CA LEU A 27 -4.69 13.42 5.77
C LEU A 27 -6.14 13.14 5.39
N VAL A 28 -6.55 11.90 5.62
CA VAL A 28 -7.92 11.50 5.36
C VAL A 28 -8.80 12.29 6.32
N LYS A 29 -9.67 13.13 5.76
CA LYS A 29 -10.56 13.97 6.55
C LYS A 29 -11.80 13.20 6.93
N ARG A 30 -12.21 13.33 8.18
CA ARG A 30 -13.54 12.90 8.62
C ARG A 30 -14.59 13.83 8.02
N ILE A 31 -15.45 13.28 7.17
CA ILE A 31 -16.52 14.02 6.50
C ILE A 31 -17.83 13.33 6.88
N HIS A 32 -18.82 14.11 7.34
CA HIS A 32 -20.18 13.60 7.58
C HIS A 32 -20.87 13.32 6.24
N ILE A 33 -21.58 12.20 6.17
CA ILE A 33 -22.34 11.78 4.99
C ILE A 33 -23.82 11.64 5.35
N ASP A 34 -24.71 12.02 4.43
CA ASP A 34 -26.16 11.95 4.61
C ASP A 34 -26.76 10.62 4.11
N ASN A 35 -26.05 9.89 3.25
CA ASN A 35 -26.51 8.65 2.60
C ASN A 35 -25.52 7.51 2.79
N THR A 36 -25.64 6.80 3.89
CA THR A 36 -24.76 5.66 4.22
C THR A 36 -24.87 4.51 3.21
N ALA A 37 -26.06 4.29 2.63
CA ALA A 37 -26.27 3.22 1.65
C ALA A 37 -25.54 3.48 0.32
N GLU A 38 -25.43 4.73 -0.09
CA GLU A 38 -24.66 5.12 -1.27
C GLU A 38 -23.16 5.04 -1.00
N GLU A 39 -22.74 5.45 0.19
CA GLU A 39 -21.35 5.38 0.62
C GLU A 39 -20.85 3.93 0.71
N LEU A 40 -21.67 3.01 1.22
CA LEU A 40 -21.35 1.58 1.23
C LEU A 40 -21.19 1.01 -0.19
N LYS A 41 -22.06 1.39 -1.13
CA LYS A 41 -21.90 0.99 -2.55
C LYS A 41 -20.59 1.53 -3.15
N ARG A 42 -20.20 2.74 -2.77
CA ARG A 42 -18.94 3.33 -3.21
C ARG A 42 -17.74 2.56 -2.64
N LEU A 43 -17.83 2.15 -1.37
CA LEU A 43 -16.85 1.28 -0.72
C LEU A 43 -16.74 -0.07 -1.44
N ASP A 44 -17.88 -0.74 -1.71
CA ASP A 44 -17.90 -2.03 -2.38
C ASP A 44 -17.24 -1.96 -3.77
N ALA A 45 -17.56 -0.94 -4.55
CA ALA A 45 -16.96 -0.73 -5.88
C ALA A 45 -15.43 -0.49 -5.78
N ALA A 46 -14.97 0.27 -4.80
CA ALA A 46 -13.55 0.49 -4.56
C ALA A 46 -12.83 -0.78 -4.07
N LYS A 47 -13.50 -1.60 -3.26
CA LYS A 47 -13.02 -2.92 -2.84
C LYS A 47 -12.83 -3.86 -4.03
N GLU A 48 -13.84 -4.00 -4.89
CA GLU A 48 -13.75 -4.83 -6.10
C GLU A 48 -12.59 -4.37 -7.02
N HIS A 49 -12.44 -3.05 -7.18
CA HIS A 49 -11.33 -2.49 -7.94
C HIS A 49 -9.98 -2.82 -7.30
N THR A 50 -9.87 -2.70 -5.97
CA THR A 50 -8.67 -3.05 -5.20
C THR A 50 -8.33 -4.53 -5.35
N MET A 51 -9.32 -5.42 -5.25
CA MET A 51 -9.15 -6.86 -5.46
C MET A 51 -8.60 -7.17 -6.86
N THR A 52 -9.14 -6.51 -7.87
CA THR A 52 -8.66 -6.65 -9.26
C THR A 52 -7.20 -6.21 -9.41
N GLN A 53 -6.83 -5.07 -8.80
CA GLN A 53 -5.44 -4.59 -8.80
C GLN A 53 -4.49 -5.56 -8.10
N LEU A 54 -4.88 -6.11 -6.94
CA LEU A 54 -4.06 -7.10 -6.21
C LEU A 54 -3.86 -8.37 -7.04
N GLY A 55 -4.91 -8.85 -7.74
CA GLY A 55 -4.79 -9.97 -8.67
C GLY A 55 -3.79 -9.69 -9.82
N GLN A 56 -3.82 -8.51 -10.40
CA GLN A 56 -2.85 -8.11 -11.43
C GLN A 56 -1.41 -8.04 -10.88
N LEU A 57 -1.25 -7.56 -9.65
CA LEU A 57 0.05 -7.53 -8.98
C LEU A 57 0.57 -8.94 -8.68
N TYR A 58 -0.32 -9.86 -8.28
CA TYR A 58 0.03 -11.26 -8.10
C TYR A 58 0.58 -11.87 -9.40
N GLU A 59 -0.15 -11.73 -10.50
CA GLU A 59 0.26 -12.26 -11.80
C GLU A 59 1.61 -11.67 -12.28
N LYS A 60 1.80 -10.35 -12.10
CA LYS A 60 3.06 -9.69 -12.43
C LYS A 60 4.20 -10.21 -11.55
N ALA A 61 3.99 -10.28 -10.23
CA ALA A 61 4.99 -10.77 -9.29
C ALA A 61 5.34 -12.25 -9.55
N LEU A 62 4.35 -13.07 -9.88
CA LEU A 62 4.56 -14.48 -10.22
C LEU A 62 5.55 -14.64 -11.37
N GLN A 63 5.43 -13.80 -12.41
CA GLN A 63 6.31 -13.83 -13.58
C GLN A 63 7.71 -13.25 -13.29
N GLU A 64 7.80 -12.24 -12.43
CA GLU A 64 9.04 -11.47 -12.25
C GLU A 64 9.92 -11.95 -11.10
N VAL A 65 9.29 -12.38 -9.99
CA VAL A 65 10.01 -12.71 -8.73
C VAL A 65 9.62 -14.08 -8.14
N GLY A 66 8.67 -14.78 -8.77
CA GLY A 66 8.26 -16.13 -8.45
C GLY A 66 7.18 -16.23 -7.37
N GLU A 67 6.63 -17.45 -7.21
CA GLU A 67 5.44 -17.76 -6.42
C GLU A 67 5.54 -17.34 -4.95
N VAL A 68 6.69 -17.59 -4.32
CA VAL A 68 6.90 -17.27 -2.90
C VAL A 68 6.74 -15.78 -2.61
N ASN A 69 7.24 -14.93 -3.50
CA ASN A 69 7.12 -13.48 -3.34
C ASN A 69 5.75 -12.95 -3.81
N ALA A 70 5.12 -13.61 -4.80
CA ALA A 70 3.79 -13.26 -5.27
C ALA A 70 2.71 -13.55 -4.22
N ALA A 71 2.88 -14.56 -3.38
CA ALA A 71 1.91 -14.97 -2.36
C ALA A 71 1.49 -13.85 -1.39
N ILE A 72 2.30 -12.80 -1.25
CA ILE A 72 1.92 -11.64 -0.42
C ILE A 72 0.63 -10.97 -0.93
N PHE A 73 0.39 -10.95 -2.24
CA PHE A 73 -0.81 -10.34 -2.81
C PHE A 73 -2.07 -11.18 -2.60
N GLU A 74 -1.95 -12.51 -2.49
CA GLU A 74 -3.05 -13.38 -2.07
C GLU A 74 -3.41 -13.11 -0.60
N VAL A 75 -2.40 -12.96 0.26
CA VAL A 75 -2.62 -12.58 1.66
C VAL A 75 -3.31 -11.23 1.76
N HIS A 76 -2.91 -10.24 0.95
CA HIS A 76 -3.57 -8.93 0.90
C HIS A 76 -5.04 -9.05 0.47
N GLN A 77 -5.36 -9.90 -0.51
CA GLN A 77 -6.75 -10.15 -0.90
C GLN A 77 -7.55 -10.78 0.24
N MET A 78 -7.00 -11.81 0.91
CA MET A 78 -7.65 -12.44 2.07
C MET A 78 -7.91 -11.44 3.21
N MET A 79 -6.94 -10.57 3.52
CA MET A 79 -7.10 -9.54 4.56
C MET A 79 -8.15 -8.50 4.18
N LEU A 80 -8.24 -8.14 2.89
CA LEU A 80 -9.26 -7.21 2.40
C LEU A 80 -10.67 -7.82 2.43
N GLU A 81 -10.80 -9.14 2.35
CA GLU A 81 -12.07 -9.87 2.45
C GLU A 81 -12.41 -10.33 3.87
N ASP A 82 -11.53 -10.09 4.82
CA ASP A 82 -11.76 -10.48 6.22
C ASP A 82 -13.03 -9.83 6.78
N ASP A 83 -13.90 -10.67 7.34
CA ASP A 83 -15.22 -10.25 7.83
C ASP A 83 -15.10 -9.21 8.96
N ASP A 84 -14.18 -9.39 9.89
CA ASP A 84 -14.00 -8.46 11.03
C ASP A 84 -13.52 -7.09 10.54
N TYR A 85 -12.62 -7.07 9.55
CA TYR A 85 -12.15 -5.84 8.93
C TYR A 85 -13.27 -5.11 8.17
N GLN A 86 -14.04 -5.84 7.38
CA GLN A 86 -15.16 -5.27 6.61
C GLN A 86 -16.28 -4.79 7.53
N ASP A 87 -16.66 -5.58 8.54
CA ASP A 87 -17.71 -5.23 9.49
C ASP A 87 -17.34 -3.98 10.30
N ALA A 88 -16.07 -3.82 10.66
CA ALA A 88 -15.59 -2.62 11.34
C ALA A 88 -15.75 -1.36 10.49
N ILE A 89 -15.39 -1.42 9.19
CA ILE A 89 -15.57 -0.30 8.24
C ILE A 89 -17.05 0.01 8.05
N HIS A 90 -17.88 -1.01 7.79
CA HIS A 90 -19.32 -0.85 7.57
C HIS A 90 -20.00 -0.26 8.82
N SER A 91 -19.66 -0.75 10.01
CA SER A 91 -20.19 -0.25 11.28
C SER A 91 -19.86 1.23 11.48
N MET A 92 -18.65 1.66 11.16
CA MET A 92 -18.23 3.05 11.28
C MET A 92 -19.00 3.95 10.30
N ILE A 93 -19.16 3.53 9.03
CA ILE A 93 -19.95 4.27 8.04
C ILE A 93 -21.42 4.39 8.49
N GLN A 94 -22.02 3.28 8.94
CA GLN A 94 -23.44 3.24 9.28
C GLN A 94 -23.78 3.97 10.59
N ASN A 95 -22.94 3.83 11.61
CA ASN A 95 -23.25 4.32 12.95
C ASN A 95 -22.69 5.72 13.22
N GLU A 96 -21.57 6.07 12.57
CA GLU A 96 -20.93 7.38 12.75
C GLU A 96 -21.18 8.34 11.59
N GLU A 97 -21.86 7.87 10.53
CA GLU A 97 -22.19 8.64 9.33
C GLU A 97 -20.96 9.37 8.73
N VAL A 98 -19.86 8.62 8.58
CA VAL A 98 -18.58 9.13 8.06
C VAL A 98 -18.27 8.58 6.67
N ASN A 99 -17.48 9.30 5.91
CA ASN A 99 -17.03 8.88 4.58
C ASN A 99 -16.16 7.61 4.63
N ALA A 100 -16.21 6.84 3.57
CA ALA A 100 -15.54 5.55 3.47
C ALA A 100 -14.02 5.66 3.62
N GLU A 101 -13.37 6.71 3.07
CA GLU A 101 -11.93 6.93 3.23
C GLU A 101 -11.54 7.02 4.70
N TYR A 102 -12.31 7.75 5.50
CA TYR A 102 -12.04 7.90 6.93
C TYR A 102 -12.27 6.58 7.68
N ALA A 103 -13.37 5.88 7.39
CA ALA A 103 -13.66 4.59 8.00
C ALA A 103 -12.57 3.56 7.70
N VAL A 104 -12.11 3.47 6.45
CA VAL A 104 -11.02 2.57 6.03
C VAL A 104 -9.70 2.94 6.70
N ALA A 105 -9.33 4.22 6.72
CA ALA A 105 -8.07 4.67 7.30
C ALA A 105 -8.00 4.36 8.81
N VAL A 106 -9.05 4.70 9.56
CA VAL A 106 -9.12 4.45 11.02
C VAL A 106 -9.14 2.95 11.32
N THR A 107 -9.93 2.17 10.59
CA THR A 107 -9.97 0.70 10.77
C THR A 107 -8.62 0.10 10.44
N GLY A 108 -7.99 0.52 9.34
CA GLY A 108 -6.65 0.05 8.96
C GLY A 108 -5.60 0.34 10.03
N ASP A 109 -5.59 1.54 10.60
CA ASP A 109 -4.67 1.88 11.69
C ASP A 109 -4.93 1.04 12.94
N ASN A 110 -6.19 0.83 13.33
CA ASN A 110 -6.56 0.02 14.49
C ASN A 110 -6.13 -1.45 14.32
N PHE A 111 -6.39 -2.06 13.16
CA PHE A 111 -5.98 -3.42 12.87
C PHE A 111 -4.44 -3.55 12.79
N ALA A 112 -3.78 -2.59 12.17
CA ALA A 112 -2.33 -2.57 12.11
C ALA A 112 -1.70 -2.47 13.51
N GLU A 113 -2.26 -1.65 14.40
CA GLU A 113 -1.82 -1.54 15.79
C GLU A 113 -2.09 -2.84 16.57
N MET A 114 -3.25 -3.46 16.35
CA MET A 114 -3.57 -4.76 16.94
C MET A 114 -2.54 -5.82 16.55
N PHE A 115 -2.22 -5.96 15.27
CA PHE A 115 -1.21 -6.90 14.79
C PHE A 115 0.19 -6.57 15.34
N ALA A 116 0.58 -5.31 15.36
CA ALA A 116 1.88 -4.88 15.88
C ALA A 116 2.09 -5.21 17.36
N ASN A 117 1.00 -5.31 18.14
CA ASN A 117 1.03 -5.62 19.57
C ASN A 117 0.85 -7.12 19.88
N MET A 118 0.78 -7.99 18.89
CA MET A 118 0.74 -9.45 19.11
C MET A 118 2.11 -9.97 19.53
N ASP A 119 2.15 -11.08 20.29
CA ASP A 119 3.39 -11.72 20.75
C ASP A 119 4.12 -12.51 19.65
N ASP A 120 3.50 -12.71 18.48
CA ASP A 120 4.01 -13.47 17.35
C ASP A 120 4.63 -12.55 16.29
N GLU A 121 5.94 -12.73 16.01
CA GLU A 121 6.68 -11.90 15.05
C GLU A 121 6.11 -11.97 13.62
N TYR A 122 5.56 -13.11 13.23
CA TYR A 122 4.91 -13.27 11.93
C TYR A 122 3.64 -12.40 11.83
N MET A 123 2.85 -12.40 12.91
CA MET A 123 1.64 -11.55 12.96
C MET A 123 2.01 -10.06 13.07
N GLN A 124 3.08 -9.71 13.81
CA GLN A 124 3.56 -8.31 13.85
C GLN A 124 3.94 -7.80 12.46
N ALA A 125 4.56 -8.62 11.62
CA ALA A 125 4.90 -8.25 10.26
C ALA A 125 3.66 -7.90 9.41
N ARG A 126 2.49 -8.50 9.70
CA ARG A 126 1.22 -8.22 9.01
C ARG A 126 0.67 -6.81 9.26
N SER A 127 1.15 -6.12 10.30
CA SER A 127 0.81 -4.71 10.53
C SER A 127 1.11 -3.82 9.31
N ALA A 128 2.24 -4.05 8.65
CA ALA A 128 2.60 -3.30 7.43
C ALA A 128 1.68 -3.64 6.26
N ASP A 129 1.29 -4.92 6.12
CA ASP A 129 0.39 -5.39 5.06
C ASP A 129 -1.00 -4.76 5.18
N VAL A 130 -1.56 -4.71 6.41
CA VAL A 130 -2.84 -4.03 6.66
C VAL A 130 -2.80 -2.56 6.27
N ARG A 131 -1.70 -1.86 6.59
CA ARG A 131 -1.54 -0.47 6.17
C ARG A 131 -1.46 -0.32 4.65
N ASP A 132 -0.76 -1.22 3.96
CA ASP A 132 -0.64 -1.16 2.50
C ASP A 132 -2.00 -1.36 1.82
N ILE A 133 -2.78 -2.36 2.23
CA ILE A 133 -4.12 -2.60 1.65
C ILE A 133 -5.10 -1.48 1.97
N SER A 134 -5.08 -0.96 3.21
CA SER A 134 -5.96 0.15 3.62
C SER A 134 -5.64 1.42 2.83
N ASN A 135 -4.36 1.77 2.69
CA ASN A 135 -3.93 2.90 1.89
C ASN A 135 -4.29 2.75 0.42
N ARG A 136 -4.21 1.54 -0.13
CA ARG A 136 -4.63 1.26 -1.51
C ARG A 136 -6.13 1.46 -1.68
N LEU A 137 -6.94 0.95 -0.75
CA LEU A 137 -8.38 1.13 -0.77
C LEU A 137 -8.78 2.61 -0.64
N VAL A 138 -8.14 3.37 0.24
CA VAL A 138 -8.32 4.83 0.37
C VAL A 138 -7.98 5.55 -0.93
N ARG A 139 -6.88 5.22 -1.59
CA ARG A 139 -6.52 5.81 -2.90
C ARG A 139 -7.57 5.53 -3.97
N ASN A 140 -8.07 4.30 -4.02
CA ASN A 140 -9.13 3.95 -4.97
C ASN A 140 -10.45 4.68 -4.67
N LEU A 141 -10.82 4.85 -3.40
CA LEU A 141 -11.96 5.67 -2.97
C LEU A 141 -11.79 7.14 -3.35
N SER A 142 -10.60 7.69 -3.19
CA SER A 142 -10.30 9.09 -3.49
C SER A 142 -10.12 9.39 -4.99
N GLY A 143 -10.11 8.35 -5.84
CA GLY A 143 -9.83 8.51 -7.27
C GLY A 143 -8.42 9.01 -7.56
N GLU A 144 -7.46 8.79 -6.65
CA GLU A 144 -6.07 9.17 -6.88
C GLU A 144 -5.46 8.30 -7.98
N GLU A 145 -4.90 8.93 -8.99
CA GLU A 145 -4.19 8.23 -10.06
C GLU A 145 -2.94 7.55 -9.50
N GLN A 146 -2.74 6.31 -9.92
CA GLN A 146 -1.50 5.59 -9.62
C GLN A 146 -0.34 6.21 -10.40
N ILE A 147 0.86 6.12 -9.83
CA ILE A 147 2.08 6.55 -10.52
C ILE A 147 2.27 5.66 -11.74
N ASP A 148 2.24 6.26 -12.91
CA ASP A 148 2.61 5.56 -14.15
C ASP A 148 4.14 5.52 -14.29
N TRP A 149 4.71 4.43 -13.81
CA TRP A 149 6.15 4.19 -13.85
C TRP A 149 6.73 4.15 -15.27
N SER A 150 5.92 3.84 -16.27
CA SER A 150 6.36 3.73 -17.67
C SER A 150 6.70 5.08 -18.29
N THR A 151 6.07 6.14 -17.80
CA THR A 151 6.25 7.51 -18.30
C THR A 151 7.43 8.25 -17.65
N MET A 152 8.01 7.68 -16.59
CA MET A 152 9.13 8.30 -15.88
C MET A 152 10.43 8.22 -16.71
N GLU A 153 11.25 9.26 -16.60
CA GLU A 153 12.64 9.19 -17.06
C GLU A 153 13.45 8.23 -16.17
N PRO A 154 14.40 7.46 -16.75
CA PRO A 154 15.25 6.57 -15.96
C PRO A 154 15.94 7.31 -14.81
N SER A 155 15.67 6.91 -13.57
CA SER A 155 16.13 7.63 -12.39
C SER A 155 16.42 6.74 -11.19
N ILE A 156 17.18 7.29 -10.24
CA ILE A 156 17.39 6.71 -8.93
C ILE A 156 16.23 7.18 -8.05
N ILE A 157 15.45 6.22 -7.54
CA ILE A 157 14.29 6.51 -6.69
C ILE A 157 14.75 6.68 -5.25
N VAL A 158 14.33 7.77 -4.61
CA VAL A 158 14.51 8.02 -3.18
C VAL A 158 13.15 8.11 -2.52
N ALA A 159 12.91 7.30 -1.49
CA ALA A 159 11.64 7.24 -0.77
C ALA A 159 11.89 7.08 0.74
N ASP A 160 10.90 7.38 1.55
CA ASP A 160 10.97 7.05 2.99
C ASP A 160 10.91 5.53 3.18
N ASP A 161 9.97 4.87 2.51
CA ASP A 161 9.81 3.42 2.47
C ASP A 161 9.09 3.01 1.18
N LEU A 162 9.29 1.77 0.74
CA LEU A 162 8.65 1.19 -0.44
C LEU A 162 7.93 -0.10 -0.04
N THR A 163 6.64 -0.17 -0.34
CA THR A 163 5.85 -1.37 -0.12
C THR A 163 6.10 -2.43 -1.21
N PRO A 164 5.79 -3.71 -0.95
CA PRO A 164 5.85 -4.75 -1.98
C PRO A 164 5.03 -4.38 -3.22
N SER A 165 3.84 -3.81 -3.02
CA SER A 165 2.99 -3.38 -4.13
C SER A 165 3.61 -2.26 -4.97
N GLU A 166 4.34 -1.33 -4.35
CA GLU A 166 5.03 -0.25 -5.08
C GLU A 166 6.21 -0.80 -5.87
N THR A 167 7.00 -1.69 -5.26
CA THR A 167 8.20 -2.26 -5.92
C THR A 167 7.86 -3.14 -7.12
N VAL A 168 6.80 -3.94 -7.05
CA VAL A 168 6.34 -4.77 -8.18
C VAL A 168 5.77 -3.92 -9.33
N GLN A 169 5.19 -2.74 -9.02
CA GLN A 169 4.68 -1.84 -10.05
C GLN A 169 5.78 -1.09 -10.81
N MET A 170 6.97 -0.94 -10.22
CA MET A 170 8.07 -0.23 -10.84
C MET A 170 8.46 -0.85 -12.19
N ASP A 171 8.76 0.01 -13.15
CA ASP A 171 9.35 -0.38 -14.43
C ASP A 171 10.87 -0.54 -14.24
N LYS A 172 11.36 -1.76 -14.43
CA LYS A 172 12.79 -2.11 -14.25
C LYS A 172 13.71 -1.37 -15.22
N ASP A 173 13.19 -0.93 -16.36
CA ASP A 173 13.95 -0.15 -17.33
C ASP A 173 14.04 1.34 -16.94
N LYS A 174 13.16 1.78 -16.02
CA LYS A 174 13.06 3.17 -15.55
C LYS A 174 13.69 3.38 -14.17
N VAL A 175 13.72 2.34 -13.34
CA VAL A 175 14.32 2.41 -12.00
C VAL A 175 15.75 1.92 -12.03
N LEU A 176 16.70 2.85 -12.05
CA LEU A 176 18.14 2.55 -12.06
C LEU A 176 18.62 1.98 -10.72
N SER A 177 18.06 2.45 -9.65
CA SER A 177 18.29 2.01 -8.26
C SER A 177 17.26 2.66 -7.35
N PHE A 178 17.14 2.17 -6.11
CA PHE A 178 16.35 2.87 -5.09
C PHE A 178 17.10 2.97 -3.78
N VAL A 179 16.78 4.02 -3.02
CA VAL A 179 17.30 4.32 -1.68
C VAL A 179 16.12 4.63 -0.79
N THR A 180 15.98 3.92 0.32
CA THR A 180 14.94 4.17 1.30
C THR A 180 15.52 4.59 2.64
N VAL A 181 14.80 5.39 3.40
CA VAL A 181 15.16 5.77 4.78
C VAL A 181 14.89 4.60 5.71
N HIS A 182 13.74 3.95 5.54
CA HIS A 182 13.32 2.75 6.25
C HIS A 182 13.38 1.53 5.33
N GLY A 183 13.46 0.36 5.91
CA GLY A 183 13.48 -0.89 5.17
C GLY A 183 14.29 -1.96 5.88
N SER A 184 14.14 -3.19 5.47
CA SER A 184 14.90 -4.33 6.00
C SER A 184 15.73 -5.00 4.90
N LEU A 185 16.67 -5.86 5.30
CA LEU A 185 17.45 -6.68 4.35
C LEU A 185 16.59 -7.78 3.70
N ASN A 186 15.41 -8.05 4.25
CA ASN A 186 14.51 -9.14 3.87
C ASN A 186 13.17 -8.61 3.33
N SER A 187 13.11 -7.33 3.00
CA SER A 187 11.91 -6.71 2.40
C SER A 187 11.93 -6.89 0.90
#